data_23394afc96b988a5c66cb901a78c5b97
#
_entry.id   23394afc96b988a5c66cb901a78c5b97
#
_cell.length_a   1.000
_cell.length_b   1.000
_cell.length_c   1.000
_cell.angle_alpha   90.00
_cell.angle_beta   90.00
_cell.angle_gamma   90.00
#
_symmetry.space_group_name_H-M   'P 1'
#
loop_
_entity.id
_entity.type
_entity.pdbx_description
1 polymer ?
#
loop_
_entity_poly.entity_id
_entity_poly.type
_entity_poly.pdbx_seq_one_letter_code
_entity_poly.pdbx_strand_id
1 'polypeptide(L)'
;VVADISRLIEKLFKEKNQEKSICVLEKSAEIGGHILSGNVFETTALDELIPDWKEKNAPLNVPVKKDAIKFLLNDKLSIPVPSFLMPTMKNHGNYIISLANLCRWLAEQAESLGVDIFPGFPAAEIIYKEGKVAGVITGDMGKDSKGNEKDSFQPGMEIFANESTVFAEGC
;
A
#
# COMPACT_ATOMS: atom_id res chain seq x y z
N VAL A 1 -2.91 -4.16 -1.89
CA VAL A 1 -1.48 -4.46 -1.80
C VAL A 1 -1.04 -4.57 -0.35
N VAL A 2 -1.11 -3.52 0.47
CA VAL A 2 -0.72 -3.59 1.91
C VAL A 2 -1.62 -4.57 2.68
N ALA A 3 -2.93 -4.61 2.38
CA ALA A 3 -3.87 -5.55 2.98
C ALA A 3 -3.53 -7.02 2.68
N ASP A 4 -3.07 -7.31 1.46
CA ASP A 4 -2.68 -8.67 1.08
C ASP A 4 -1.39 -9.11 1.80
N ILE A 5 -0.44 -8.19 1.99
CA ILE A 5 0.80 -8.45 2.74
C ILE A 5 0.48 -8.75 4.20
N SER A 6 -0.37 -7.98 4.87
CA SER A 6 -0.75 -8.22 6.26
C SER A 6 -1.49 -9.56 6.43
N ARG A 7 -2.35 -9.94 5.48
CA ARG A 7 -3.03 -11.24 5.47
C ARG A 7 -2.06 -12.41 5.27
N LEU A 8 -1.03 -12.21 4.44
CA LEU A 8 0.06 -13.17 4.25
C LEU A 8 0.87 -13.30 5.54
N ILE A 9 1.15 -12.19 6.20
CA ILE A 9 1.84 -12.12 7.49
C ILE A 9 1.08 -12.90 8.57
N GLU A 10 -0.20 -12.61 8.79
CA GLU A 10 -1.00 -13.34 9.79
C GLU A 10 -1.07 -14.83 9.49
N LYS A 11 -1.23 -15.22 8.23
CA LYS A 11 -1.30 -16.62 7.82
C LYS A 11 0.02 -17.35 8.05
N LEU A 12 1.14 -16.70 7.74
CA LEU A 12 2.49 -17.25 7.91
C LEU A 12 2.88 -17.36 9.40
N PHE A 13 2.47 -16.42 10.24
CA PHE A 13 2.78 -16.44 11.67
C PHE A 13 1.90 -17.42 12.45
N LYS A 14 0.61 -17.57 12.10
CA LYS A 14 -0.32 -18.46 12.80
C LYS A 14 -0.10 -19.96 12.48
N GLU A 15 0.34 -20.29 11.25
CA GLU A 15 0.34 -21.70 10.81
C GLU A 15 1.56 -22.51 11.25
N LYS A 16 2.70 -21.93 11.64
CA LYS A 16 3.92 -22.73 11.78
C LYS A 16 4.77 -22.58 13.04
N ASN A 17 4.46 -21.74 13.99
CA ASN A 17 5.31 -21.56 15.19
C ASN A 17 6.81 -21.30 14.84
N GLN A 18 7.11 -20.72 13.67
CA GLN A 18 8.45 -20.39 13.20
C GLN A 18 8.63 -18.89 13.23
N GLU A 19 9.71 -18.42 13.82
CA GLU A 19 10.17 -17.04 13.70
C GLU A 19 10.56 -16.77 12.24
N LYS A 20 9.72 -16.05 11.50
CA LYS A 20 9.99 -15.60 10.15
C LYS A 20 10.21 -14.10 10.19
N SER A 21 11.33 -13.66 9.61
CA SER A 21 11.54 -12.24 9.37
C SER A 21 10.87 -11.84 8.04
N ILE A 22 10.15 -10.73 8.07
CA ILE A 22 9.53 -10.15 6.88
C ILE A 22 10.12 -8.77 6.69
N CYS A 23 10.61 -8.51 5.49
CA CYS A 23 11.17 -7.24 5.07
C CYS A 23 10.32 -6.64 3.96
N VAL A 24 9.90 -5.40 4.13
CA VAL A 24 9.15 -4.62 3.13
C VAL A 24 10.02 -3.49 2.62
N LEU A 25 10.24 -3.44 1.32
CA LEU A 25 10.94 -2.34 0.65
C LEU A 25 9.90 -1.38 0.06
N GLU A 26 10.07 -0.09 0.32
CA GLU A 26 9.24 0.97 -0.25
C GLU A 26 10.13 1.95 -1.03
N LYS A 27 9.74 2.21 -2.28
CA LYS A 27 10.47 3.12 -3.17
C LYS A 27 10.44 4.56 -2.69
N SER A 28 9.31 5.01 -2.13
CA SER A 28 9.19 6.37 -1.62
C SER A 28 10.04 6.57 -0.38
N ALA A 29 10.55 7.80 -0.19
CA ALA A 29 11.30 8.19 1.00
C ALA A 29 10.48 8.05 2.31
N GLU A 30 9.15 7.98 2.21
CA GLU A 30 8.23 7.73 3.31
C GLU A 30 7.05 6.89 2.85
N ILE A 31 6.45 6.13 3.75
CA ILE A 31 5.28 5.30 3.46
C ILE A 31 4.12 6.18 2.98
N GLY A 32 3.55 5.80 1.82
CA GLY A 32 2.44 6.52 1.21
C GLY A 32 2.84 7.81 0.48
N GLY A 33 4.14 8.09 0.29
CA GLY A 33 4.60 9.32 -0.36
C GLY A 33 4.25 9.42 -1.85
N HIS A 34 4.08 8.29 -2.53
CA HIS A 34 3.73 8.26 -3.97
C HIS A 34 2.26 7.94 -4.24
N ILE A 35 1.43 7.85 -3.21
CA ILE A 35 0.03 7.49 -3.36
C ILE A 35 -0.86 8.73 -3.48
N LEU A 36 -1.94 8.62 -4.28
CA LEU A 36 -2.90 9.70 -4.41
C LEU A 36 -3.66 9.92 -3.09
N SER A 37 -3.79 11.18 -2.70
CA SER A 37 -4.61 11.59 -1.56
C SER A 37 -6.05 11.84 -2.00
N GLY A 38 -7.02 11.60 -1.10
CA GLY A 38 -8.44 11.83 -1.35
C GLY A 38 -9.09 10.67 -2.13
N ASN A 39 -9.42 9.63 -1.43
CA ASN A 39 -10.07 8.44 -1.97
C ASN A 39 -11.36 8.15 -1.22
N VAL A 40 -12.33 7.52 -1.90
CA VAL A 40 -13.46 6.84 -1.27
C VAL A 40 -13.04 5.39 -1.04
N PHE A 41 -13.02 4.98 0.21
CA PHE A 41 -12.52 3.69 0.66
C PHE A 41 -13.67 2.82 1.17
N GLU A 42 -13.77 1.62 0.64
CA GLU A 42 -14.66 0.57 1.11
C GLU A 42 -13.95 -0.26 2.18
N THR A 43 -14.59 -0.47 3.33
CA THR A 43 -13.94 -1.08 4.50
C THR A 43 -13.89 -2.60 4.47
N THR A 44 -14.54 -3.28 3.52
CA THR A 44 -14.69 -4.74 3.51
C THR A 44 -13.36 -5.47 3.72
N ALA A 45 -12.32 -5.09 2.97
CA ALA A 45 -11.00 -5.72 3.12
C ALA A 45 -10.34 -5.38 4.47
N LEU A 46 -10.56 -4.18 4.99
CA LEU A 46 -10.04 -3.75 6.29
C LEU A 46 -10.78 -4.43 7.44
N ASP A 47 -12.10 -4.61 7.32
CA ASP A 47 -12.93 -5.32 8.30
C ASP A 47 -12.52 -6.81 8.42
N GLU A 48 -12.11 -7.42 7.30
CA GLU A 48 -11.58 -8.79 7.29
C GLU A 48 -10.15 -8.88 7.86
N LEU A 49 -9.31 -7.87 7.61
CA LEU A 49 -7.91 -7.89 7.97
C LEU A 49 -7.68 -7.49 9.42
N ILE A 50 -8.29 -6.40 9.85
CA ILE A 50 -8.16 -5.79 11.18
C ILE A 50 -9.57 -5.45 11.67
N PRO A 51 -10.35 -6.42 12.18
CA PRO A 51 -11.74 -6.20 12.59
C PRO A 51 -11.90 -5.09 13.64
N ASP A 52 -10.89 -4.89 14.46
CA ASP A 52 -10.80 -3.89 15.53
C ASP A 52 -10.17 -2.56 15.07
N TRP A 53 -10.15 -2.26 13.77
CA TRP A 53 -9.52 -1.05 13.22
C TRP A 53 -10.07 0.26 13.81
N LYS A 54 -11.35 0.28 14.23
CA LYS A 54 -11.96 1.46 14.88
C LYS A 54 -11.36 1.72 16.25
N GLU A 55 -11.16 0.66 17.03
CA GLU A 55 -10.56 0.72 18.37
C GLU A 55 -9.08 1.06 18.28
N LYS A 56 -8.43 0.65 17.21
CA LYS A 56 -7.02 0.98 16.87
C LYS A 56 -6.86 2.35 16.21
N ASN A 57 -7.91 3.17 16.16
CA ASN A 57 -7.88 4.52 15.61
C ASN A 57 -7.40 4.61 14.15
N ALA A 58 -7.84 3.70 13.29
CA ALA A 58 -7.58 3.82 11.85
C ALA A 58 -8.08 5.18 11.33
N PRO A 59 -7.37 5.82 10.39
CA PRO A 59 -7.67 7.20 9.95
C PRO A 59 -8.89 7.31 9.02
N LEU A 60 -9.99 6.65 9.38
CA LEU A 60 -11.27 6.63 8.67
C LEU A 60 -12.29 7.50 9.40
N ASN A 61 -12.14 8.82 9.34
CA ASN A 61 -12.89 9.76 10.17
C ASN A 61 -14.09 10.41 9.44
N VAL A 62 -14.20 10.27 8.12
CA VAL A 62 -15.22 10.97 7.31
C VAL A 62 -16.09 9.95 6.56
N PRO A 63 -17.20 9.48 7.18
CA PRO A 63 -18.13 8.59 6.49
C PRO A 63 -18.85 9.31 5.36
N VAL A 64 -19.05 8.62 4.23
CA VAL A 64 -19.85 9.12 3.12
C VAL A 64 -21.32 9.18 3.52
N LYS A 65 -21.87 10.38 3.62
CA LYS A 65 -23.27 10.61 3.98
C LYS A 65 -24.19 10.70 2.77
N LYS A 66 -23.68 11.27 1.67
CA LYS A 66 -24.43 11.46 0.42
C LYS A 66 -23.47 11.40 -0.75
N ASP A 67 -23.92 10.81 -1.84
CA ASP A 67 -23.28 10.87 -3.15
C ASP A 67 -24.31 11.25 -4.21
N ALA A 68 -23.83 11.86 -5.28
CA ALA A 68 -24.67 12.24 -6.41
C ALA A 68 -23.87 12.09 -7.71
N ILE A 69 -24.49 11.43 -8.67
CA ILE A 69 -23.95 11.30 -10.01
C ILE A 69 -24.70 12.25 -10.92
N LYS A 70 -23.96 13.05 -11.69
CA LYS A 70 -24.51 13.99 -12.65
C LYS A 70 -23.90 13.79 -14.02
N PHE A 71 -24.75 13.75 -15.05
CA PHE A 71 -24.32 13.81 -16.44
C PHE A 71 -24.25 15.27 -16.87
N LEU A 72 -23.06 15.73 -17.26
CA LEU A 72 -22.83 17.10 -17.71
C LEU A 72 -23.11 17.20 -19.20
N LEU A 73 -24.11 17.99 -19.58
CA LEU A 73 -24.42 18.27 -20.99
C LEU A 73 -23.57 19.43 -21.53
N ASN A 74 -23.35 20.44 -20.71
CA ASN A 74 -22.48 21.60 -20.96
C ASN A 74 -22.13 22.27 -19.64
N ASP A 75 -21.42 23.40 -19.68
CA ASP A 75 -20.97 24.21 -18.53
C ASP A 75 -22.10 24.74 -17.63
N LYS A 76 -23.36 24.74 -18.10
CA LYS A 76 -24.51 25.29 -17.37
C LYS A 76 -25.58 24.26 -17.02
N LEU A 77 -25.56 23.11 -17.69
CA LEU A 77 -26.63 22.12 -17.55
C LEU A 77 -26.08 20.74 -17.17
N SER A 78 -26.59 20.22 -16.05
CA SER A 78 -26.32 18.85 -15.62
C SER A 78 -27.64 18.13 -15.33
N ILE A 79 -27.68 16.85 -15.65
CA ILE A 79 -28.82 15.97 -15.37
C ILE A 79 -28.41 15.00 -14.23
N PRO A 80 -29.17 14.93 -13.15
CA PRO A 80 -28.90 13.93 -12.10
C PRO A 80 -29.18 12.52 -12.63
N VAL A 81 -28.25 11.60 -12.41
CA VAL A 81 -28.42 10.18 -12.72
C VAL A 81 -28.96 9.47 -11.49
N PRO A 82 -30.11 8.81 -11.55
CA PRO A 82 -30.66 8.07 -10.43
C PRO A 82 -29.70 6.94 -10.00
N SER A 83 -29.42 6.83 -8.70
CA SER A 83 -28.44 5.89 -8.16
C SER A 83 -28.77 4.40 -8.40
N PHE A 84 -30.06 4.08 -8.69
CA PHE A 84 -30.46 2.71 -9.01
C PHE A 84 -29.97 2.25 -10.41
N LEU A 85 -29.63 3.18 -11.31
CA LEU A 85 -29.05 2.87 -12.62
C LEU A 85 -27.57 2.52 -12.55
N MET A 86 -26.89 2.92 -11.46
CA MET A 86 -25.45 2.69 -11.24
C MET A 86 -25.19 2.14 -9.84
N PRO A 87 -25.63 0.92 -9.52
CA PRO A 87 -25.52 0.35 -8.18
C PRO A 87 -24.07 0.21 -7.69
N THR A 88 -23.12 0.00 -8.60
CA THR A 88 -21.69 -0.11 -8.31
C THR A 88 -21.02 1.20 -7.92
N MET A 89 -21.70 2.34 -8.13
CA MET A 89 -21.19 3.67 -7.78
C MET A 89 -21.78 4.21 -6.47
N LYS A 90 -22.46 3.36 -5.71
CA LYS A 90 -22.97 3.74 -4.39
C LYS A 90 -21.87 3.68 -3.36
N ASN A 91 -21.64 4.81 -2.67
CA ASN A 91 -20.59 4.93 -1.66
C ASN A 91 -21.14 5.00 -0.23
N HIS A 92 -22.42 4.74 -0.04
CA HIS A 92 -23.02 4.75 1.30
C HIS A 92 -22.39 3.66 2.18
N GLY A 93 -21.83 4.05 3.33
CA GLY A 93 -21.10 3.17 4.22
C GLY A 93 -19.58 3.21 4.02
N ASN A 94 -19.10 3.77 2.92
CA ASN A 94 -17.69 3.99 2.65
C ASN A 94 -17.18 5.25 3.37
N TYR A 95 -15.87 5.46 3.33
CA TYR A 95 -15.20 6.61 3.97
C TYR A 95 -14.39 7.42 2.97
N ILE A 96 -14.41 8.74 3.12
CA ILE A 96 -13.46 9.62 2.43
C ILE A 96 -12.21 9.69 3.27
N ILE A 97 -11.07 9.27 2.69
CA ILE A 97 -9.81 9.13 3.42
C ILE A 97 -8.64 9.77 2.68
N SER A 98 -7.56 10.03 3.40
CA SER A 98 -6.22 10.12 2.83
C SER A 98 -5.62 8.72 2.77
N LEU A 99 -5.41 8.20 1.57
CA LEU A 99 -4.86 6.86 1.40
C LEU A 99 -3.41 6.78 1.93
N ALA A 100 -2.65 7.88 1.84
CA ALA A 100 -1.32 7.97 2.44
C ALA A 100 -1.36 7.80 3.97
N ASN A 101 -2.36 8.40 4.65
CA ASN A 101 -2.52 8.22 6.09
C ASN A 101 -2.89 6.78 6.44
N LEU A 102 -3.76 6.16 5.66
CA LEU A 102 -4.11 4.75 5.84
C LEU A 102 -2.88 3.85 5.65
N CYS A 103 -2.05 4.09 4.62
CA CYS A 103 -0.83 3.33 4.40
C CYS A 103 0.15 3.46 5.57
N ARG A 104 0.34 4.66 6.12
CA ARG A 104 1.19 4.85 7.31
C ARG A 104 0.67 4.10 8.53
N TRP A 105 -0.63 4.21 8.78
CA TRP A 105 -1.26 3.49 9.89
C TRP A 105 -1.14 1.96 9.73
N LEU A 106 -1.32 1.44 8.51
CA LEU A 106 -1.13 0.01 8.21
C LEU A 106 0.33 -0.43 8.38
N ALA A 107 1.29 0.43 8.05
CA ALA A 107 2.71 0.17 8.29
C ALA A 107 3.00 0.06 9.79
N GLU A 108 2.47 0.96 10.62
CA GLU A 108 2.57 0.89 12.09
C GLU A 108 1.98 -0.43 12.63
N GLN A 109 0.85 -0.89 12.07
CA GLN A 109 0.29 -2.19 12.47
C GLN A 109 1.22 -3.35 12.07
N ALA A 110 1.83 -3.30 10.88
CA ALA A 110 2.77 -4.32 10.42
C ALA A 110 4.06 -4.34 11.27
N GLU A 111 4.64 -3.18 11.57
CA GLU A 111 5.81 -3.05 12.47
C GLU A 111 5.52 -3.59 13.87
N SER A 112 4.31 -3.36 14.40
CA SER A 112 3.89 -3.92 15.69
C SER A 112 3.83 -5.45 15.69
N LEU A 113 3.74 -6.08 14.53
CA LEU A 113 3.80 -7.53 14.32
C LEU A 113 5.22 -8.04 14.00
N GLY A 114 6.24 -7.18 14.06
CA GLY A 114 7.64 -7.54 13.83
C GLY A 114 8.06 -7.53 12.36
N VAL A 115 7.38 -6.76 11.53
CA VAL A 115 7.78 -6.54 10.12
C VAL A 115 8.77 -5.39 10.05
N ASP A 116 9.89 -5.60 9.38
CA ASP A 116 10.87 -4.54 9.09
C ASP A 116 10.48 -3.81 7.81
N ILE A 117 10.27 -2.49 7.88
CA ILE A 117 9.89 -1.67 6.73
C ILE A 117 11.01 -0.68 6.41
N PHE A 118 11.46 -0.69 5.16
CA PHE A 118 12.57 0.13 4.67
C PHE A 118 12.08 1.12 3.58
N PRO A 119 11.67 2.34 3.95
CA PRO A 119 11.36 3.38 2.97
C PRO A 119 12.65 3.94 2.35
N GLY A 120 12.55 4.40 1.10
CA GLY A 120 13.68 4.91 0.32
C GLY A 120 14.50 3.84 -0.41
N PHE A 121 14.13 2.57 -0.32
CA PHE A 121 14.83 1.44 -0.97
C PHE A 121 14.00 0.85 -2.12
N PRO A 122 14.10 1.39 -3.34
CA PRO A 122 13.43 0.81 -4.49
C PRO A 122 14.07 -0.53 -4.88
N ALA A 123 13.26 -1.55 -5.14
CA ALA A 123 13.73 -2.74 -5.82
C ALA A 123 14.01 -2.39 -7.29
N ALA A 124 15.28 -2.48 -7.72
CA ALA A 124 15.71 -2.11 -9.06
C ALA A 124 15.84 -3.33 -9.99
N GLU A 125 16.32 -4.46 -9.45
CA GLU A 125 16.54 -5.68 -10.22
C GLU A 125 16.08 -6.91 -9.43
N ILE A 126 15.79 -7.99 -10.16
CA ILE A 126 15.41 -9.28 -9.56
C ILE A 126 16.60 -10.22 -9.58
N ILE A 127 16.91 -10.81 -8.44
CA ILE A 127 17.93 -11.85 -8.33
C ILE A 127 17.31 -13.21 -8.69
N TYR A 128 17.94 -13.90 -9.63
CA TYR A 128 17.57 -15.27 -9.98
C TYR A 128 18.65 -16.26 -9.55
N LYS A 129 18.24 -17.37 -8.95
CA LYS A 129 19.07 -18.54 -8.69
C LYS A 129 18.37 -19.78 -9.25
N GLU A 130 19.06 -20.54 -10.10
CA GLU A 130 18.53 -21.75 -10.73
C GLU A 130 17.16 -21.55 -11.41
N GLY A 131 16.95 -20.37 -12.04
CA GLY A 131 15.70 -20.02 -12.72
C GLY A 131 14.55 -19.63 -11.81
N LYS A 132 14.78 -19.48 -10.51
CA LYS A 132 13.77 -19.02 -9.53
C LYS A 132 14.15 -17.65 -8.99
N VAL A 133 13.14 -16.85 -8.65
CA VAL A 133 13.34 -15.58 -7.94
C VAL A 133 13.91 -15.89 -6.56
N ALA A 134 15.06 -15.29 -6.24
CA ALA A 134 15.79 -15.50 -5.00
C ALA A 134 15.90 -14.23 -4.15
N GLY A 135 15.43 -13.09 -4.67
CA GLY A 135 15.53 -11.81 -3.99
C GLY A 135 15.51 -10.65 -4.95
N VAL A 136 15.96 -9.50 -4.47
CA VAL A 136 16.03 -8.25 -5.26
C VAL A 136 17.35 -7.52 -4.99
N ILE A 137 17.75 -6.67 -5.94
CA ILE A 137 18.81 -5.67 -5.77
C ILE A 137 18.13 -4.33 -5.62
N THR A 138 18.48 -3.58 -4.58
CA THR A 138 17.96 -2.21 -4.39
C THR A 138 18.64 -1.24 -5.37
N GLY A 139 17.99 -0.14 -5.67
CA GLY A 139 18.59 0.92 -6.46
C GLY A 139 19.71 1.63 -5.71
N ASP A 140 20.64 2.22 -6.47
CA ASP A 140 21.67 3.09 -5.92
C ASP A 140 21.03 4.33 -5.27
N MET A 141 21.59 4.77 -4.15
CA MET A 141 21.19 5.98 -3.45
C MET A 141 22.25 7.10 -3.61
N GLY A 142 21.82 8.35 -3.41
CA GLY A 142 22.75 9.48 -3.45
C GLY A 142 23.25 9.87 -4.85
N LYS A 143 22.48 9.60 -5.90
CA LYS A 143 22.71 10.16 -7.25
C LYS A 143 21.90 11.44 -7.47
N ASP A 144 22.42 12.35 -8.28
CA ASP A 144 21.70 13.52 -8.75
C ASP A 144 20.74 13.17 -9.93
N SER A 145 19.96 14.14 -10.41
CA SER A 145 19.04 13.95 -11.53
C SER A 145 19.75 13.63 -12.87
N LYS A 146 21.08 13.80 -12.94
CA LYS A 146 21.90 13.47 -14.11
C LYS A 146 22.65 12.14 -13.94
N GLY A 147 22.48 11.45 -12.81
CA GLY A 147 23.12 10.18 -12.51
C GLY A 147 24.51 10.30 -11.88
N ASN A 148 25.01 11.50 -11.56
CA ASN A 148 26.30 11.66 -10.91
C ASN A 148 26.21 11.31 -9.43
N GLU A 149 27.24 10.68 -8.91
CA GLU A 149 27.34 10.34 -7.51
C GLU A 149 27.58 11.60 -6.65
N LYS A 150 26.84 11.70 -5.54
CA LYS A 150 27.02 12.70 -4.49
C LYS A 150 27.90 12.15 -3.38
N ASP A 151 28.32 12.98 -2.44
CA ASP A 151 29.07 12.55 -1.25
C ASP A 151 28.31 11.50 -0.41
N SER A 152 26.99 11.45 -0.54
CA SER A 152 26.09 10.48 0.11
C SER A 152 25.81 9.23 -0.75
N PHE A 153 26.58 8.99 -1.81
CA PHE A 153 26.37 7.83 -2.68
C PHE A 153 26.54 6.52 -1.92
N GLN A 154 25.58 5.62 -2.13
CA GLN A 154 25.63 4.24 -1.67
C GLN A 154 25.15 3.32 -2.80
N PRO A 155 25.92 2.29 -3.18
CA PRO A 155 25.50 1.34 -4.18
C PRO A 155 24.31 0.52 -3.69
N GLY A 156 23.52 0.01 -4.62
CA GLY A 156 22.43 -0.93 -4.32
C GLY A 156 22.91 -2.17 -3.59
N MET A 157 22.06 -2.72 -2.76
CA MET A 157 22.33 -3.93 -1.96
C MET A 157 21.56 -5.13 -2.50
N GLU A 158 22.17 -6.31 -2.46
CA GLU A 158 21.48 -7.57 -2.71
C GLU A 158 20.73 -8.02 -1.44
N ILE A 159 19.43 -8.25 -1.58
CA ILE A 159 18.57 -8.74 -0.51
C ILE A 159 18.00 -10.08 -0.95
N PHE A 160 18.38 -11.15 -0.26
CA PHE A 160 17.92 -12.50 -0.56
C PHE A 160 16.71 -12.87 0.28
N ALA A 161 15.74 -13.52 -0.37
CA ALA A 161 14.57 -14.10 0.28
C ALA A 161 14.73 -15.62 0.36
N ASN A 162 14.67 -16.18 1.57
CA ASN A 162 14.83 -17.62 1.78
C ASN A 162 13.59 -18.42 1.35
N GLU A 163 12.40 -17.81 1.38
CA GLU A 163 11.14 -18.50 1.06
C GLU A 163 10.41 -17.89 -0.12
N SER A 164 10.11 -16.59 -0.07
CA SER A 164 9.28 -15.95 -1.10
C SER A 164 9.60 -14.46 -1.25
N THR A 165 9.53 -13.98 -2.48
CA THR A 165 9.54 -12.54 -2.82
C THR A 165 8.17 -12.17 -3.36
N VAL A 166 7.52 -11.17 -2.79
CA VAL A 166 6.20 -10.69 -3.21
C VAL A 166 6.34 -9.30 -3.81
N PHE A 167 5.98 -9.16 -5.08
CA PHE A 167 5.90 -7.86 -5.76
C PHE A 167 4.49 -7.30 -5.58
N ALA A 168 4.39 -6.15 -4.94
CA ALA A 168 3.13 -5.53 -4.55
C ALA A 168 3.02 -4.10 -5.10
N GLU A 169 3.47 -3.87 -6.31
CA GLU A 169 3.66 -2.54 -6.91
C GLU A 169 2.35 -1.93 -7.46
N GLY A 170 1.27 -2.68 -7.46
CA GLY A 170 0.00 -2.25 -8.04
C GLY A 170 -0.04 -2.39 -9.57
N CYS A 171 -0.89 -1.59 -10.22
CA CYS A 171 -1.08 -1.56 -11.67
C CYS A 171 -0.74 -0.18 -12.25
#